data_0c7b6b65e361ca3aa69f855541443640
#
_entry.id   0c7b6b65e361ca3aa69f855541443640
#
_cell.length_a   1.000
_cell.length_b   1.000
_cell.length_c   1.000
_cell.angle_alpha   90.00
_cell.angle_beta   90.00
_cell.angle_gamma   90.00
#
_symmetry.space_group_name_H-M   'P 1'
#
loop_
_entity.id
_entity.type
_entity.pdbx_description
1 polymer ?
#
loop_
_entity_poly.entity_id
_entity_poly.type
_entity_poly.pdbx_seq_one_letter_code
_entity_poly.pdbx_strand_id
1 'polypeptide(L)'
;MALSKEWYDAEFVDSDSESLHRAPSIEYSFYNAVKTGDMEYVIKNCKEDAFIHLDGTGVLSRNTLQNIKYHFVVTTAMITRYCIDGGLEPEQAYRLSDFYILKMDNCSTVRQVADLHHEMAKDFTGKMVLQKKSSILSKPVTQCVDYIYSNIKERITIADLAAYTGLSESYLSRVFKQNLGVSISDYIREKKIEKATHLLKYSDKPIIDIANYLSFSSQSHFIQIFESFTGLTPKKYRDRYYKSMW
;
A
#
# COMPACT_ATOMS: atom_id res chain seq x y z
N MET A 1 -3.84 -12.36 -40.73
CA MET A 1 -3.01 -11.66 -41.73
C MET A 1 -3.16 -10.13 -41.73
N ALA A 2 -4.31 -9.57 -41.37
CA ALA A 2 -4.50 -8.11 -41.32
C ALA A 2 -3.60 -7.42 -40.24
N LEU A 3 -3.51 -8.02 -39.05
CA LEU A 3 -2.70 -7.49 -37.94
C LEU A 3 -1.21 -7.34 -38.28
N SER A 4 -0.64 -8.23 -39.07
CA SER A 4 0.77 -8.16 -39.44
C SER A 4 1.09 -7.00 -40.39
N LYS A 5 0.16 -6.62 -41.29
CA LYS A 5 0.35 -5.46 -42.16
C LYS A 5 0.27 -4.15 -41.39
N GLU A 6 -0.75 -4.00 -40.52
CA GLU A 6 -0.89 -2.83 -39.67
C GLU A 6 0.33 -2.64 -38.75
N TRP A 7 0.89 -3.73 -38.24
CA TRP A 7 2.09 -3.69 -37.41
C TRP A 7 3.30 -3.17 -38.21
N TYR A 8 3.55 -3.71 -39.40
CA TYR A 8 4.67 -3.26 -40.23
C TYR A 8 4.50 -1.83 -40.72
N ASP A 9 3.27 -1.40 -41.04
CA ASP A 9 2.98 -0.02 -41.41
C ASP A 9 3.25 0.94 -40.22
N ALA A 10 2.91 0.55 -39.00
CA ALA A 10 3.22 1.30 -37.78
C ALA A 10 4.73 1.34 -37.49
N GLU A 11 5.43 0.22 -37.59
CA GLU A 11 6.87 0.11 -37.41
C GLU A 11 7.66 0.98 -38.41
N PHE A 12 7.15 1.10 -39.66
CA PHE A 12 7.78 1.95 -40.66
C PHE A 12 7.62 3.44 -40.40
N VAL A 13 6.48 3.85 -39.78
CA VAL A 13 6.21 5.22 -39.39
C VAL A 13 7.02 5.60 -38.15
N ASP A 14 7.21 4.67 -37.20
CA ASP A 14 8.00 4.90 -35.98
C ASP A 14 9.53 4.87 -36.22
N SER A 15 10.00 4.23 -37.33
CA SER A 15 11.43 4.20 -37.66
C SER A 15 12.02 5.58 -37.98
N ASP A 16 11.18 6.57 -38.33
CA ASP A 16 11.58 7.96 -38.54
C ASP A 16 11.62 8.78 -37.23
N SER A 17 11.09 8.25 -36.13
CA SER A 17 11.18 8.83 -34.79
C SER A 17 12.29 8.13 -34.01
N GLU A 18 13.43 8.81 -33.76
CA GLU A 18 14.60 8.33 -33.00
C GLU A 18 14.29 8.02 -31.49
N SER A 19 13.05 7.77 -31.11
CA SER A 19 12.70 7.48 -29.72
C SER A 19 12.95 6.02 -29.37
N LEU A 20 14.22 5.66 -29.16
CA LEU A 20 14.57 4.36 -28.56
C LEU A 20 13.95 4.23 -27.18
N HIS A 21 13.31 3.11 -26.92
CA HIS A 21 12.84 2.78 -25.58
C HIS A 21 14.02 2.75 -24.61
N ARG A 22 13.80 3.28 -23.38
CA ARG A 22 14.82 3.21 -22.33
C ARG A 22 15.17 1.75 -22.01
N ALA A 23 16.40 1.55 -21.54
CA ALA A 23 16.85 0.20 -21.18
C ALA A 23 15.94 -0.43 -20.12
N PRO A 24 15.48 -1.67 -20.31
CA PRO A 24 14.60 -2.36 -19.35
C PRO A 24 15.15 -2.41 -17.92
N SER A 25 16.48 -2.38 -17.77
CA SER A 25 17.15 -2.35 -16.46
C SER A 25 16.76 -1.16 -15.59
N ILE A 26 16.37 -0.04 -16.17
CA ILE A 26 15.93 1.16 -15.43
C ILE A 26 14.58 0.89 -14.75
N GLU A 27 13.63 0.33 -15.50
CA GLU A 27 12.33 -0.05 -14.95
C GLU A 27 12.47 -1.17 -13.92
N TYR A 28 13.25 -2.20 -14.22
CA TYR A 28 13.48 -3.32 -13.31
C TYR A 28 14.14 -2.88 -12.01
N SER A 29 15.00 -1.87 -12.04
CA SER A 29 15.60 -1.31 -10.82
C SER A 29 14.55 -0.73 -9.90
N PHE A 30 13.58 0.01 -10.43
CA PHE A 30 12.48 0.57 -9.64
C PHE A 30 11.56 -0.53 -9.07
N TYR A 31 11.14 -1.50 -9.88
CA TYR A 31 10.29 -2.59 -9.40
C TYR A 31 11.00 -3.47 -8.37
N ASN A 32 12.30 -3.71 -8.54
CA ASN A 32 13.12 -4.42 -7.55
C ASN A 32 13.27 -3.63 -6.25
N ALA A 33 13.42 -2.30 -6.31
CA ALA A 33 13.47 -1.47 -5.11
C ALA A 33 12.15 -1.58 -4.31
N VAL A 34 11.00 -1.53 -4.97
CA VAL A 34 9.70 -1.76 -4.33
C VAL A 34 9.64 -3.17 -3.73
N LYS A 35 9.93 -4.22 -4.52
CA LYS A 35 9.96 -5.64 -4.09
C LYS A 35 10.85 -5.86 -2.88
N THR A 36 12.01 -5.23 -2.87
CA THR A 36 12.98 -5.40 -1.78
C THR A 36 12.72 -4.50 -0.58
N GLY A 37 11.72 -3.61 -0.63
CA GLY A 37 11.40 -2.68 0.44
C GLY A 37 12.43 -1.55 0.58
N ASP A 38 13.12 -1.19 -0.50
CA ASP A 38 14.08 -0.08 -0.52
C ASP A 38 13.32 1.26 -0.56
N MET A 39 12.87 1.69 0.61
CA MET A 39 12.10 2.92 0.77
C MET A 39 12.91 4.17 0.40
N GLU A 40 14.21 4.16 0.61
CA GLU A 40 15.08 5.29 0.30
C GLU A 40 15.14 5.54 -1.20
N TYR A 41 15.38 4.49 -1.99
CA TYR A 41 15.37 4.55 -3.45
C TYR A 41 14.00 5.02 -3.98
N VAL A 42 12.90 4.45 -3.46
CA VAL A 42 11.54 4.80 -3.90
C VAL A 42 11.21 6.26 -3.58
N ILE A 43 11.56 6.76 -2.39
CA ILE A 43 11.36 8.16 -2.03
C ILE A 43 12.18 9.09 -2.94
N LYS A 44 13.44 8.73 -3.25
CA LYS A 44 14.28 9.49 -4.16
C LYS A 44 13.65 9.58 -5.55
N ASN A 45 13.25 8.43 -6.11
CA ASN A 45 12.58 8.35 -7.42
C ASN A 45 11.29 9.20 -7.48
N CYS A 46 10.50 9.17 -6.39
CA CYS A 46 9.30 10.02 -6.26
C CYS A 46 9.63 11.52 -6.22
N LYS A 47 10.72 11.92 -5.53
CA LYS A 47 11.13 13.34 -5.45
C LYS A 47 11.64 13.87 -6.79
N GLU A 48 12.24 13.03 -7.59
CA GLU A 48 12.71 13.33 -8.94
C GLU A 48 11.59 13.35 -9.97
N ASP A 49 10.33 13.06 -9.56
CA ASP A 49 9.16 12.94 -10.43
C ASP A 49 9.40 12.01 -11.65
N ALA A 50 10.23 10.98 -11.47
CA ALA A 50 10.70 10.10 -12.54
C ALA A 50 9.57 9.42 -13.33
N PHE A 51 8.40 9.26 -12.72
CA PHE A 51 7.22 8.66 -13.35
C PHE A 51 6.65 9.52 -14.48
N ILE A 52 6.70 10.85 -14.37
CA ILE A 52 6.16 11.76 -15.41
C ILE A 52 7.17 12.12 -16.49
N HIS A 53 8.44 11.79 -16.27
CA HIS A 53 9.49 11.93 -17.30
C HIS A 53 9.43 10.70 -18.22
N LEU A 54 8.62 10.81 -19.28
CA LEU A 54 8.33 9.72 -20.20
C LEU A 54 9.38 9.52 -21.31
N ASP A 55 10.54 10.17 -21.21
CA ASP A 55 11.63 10.03 -22.18
C ASP A 55 12.03 8.54 -22.31
N GLY A 56 11.95 8.03 -23.53
CA GLY A 56 12.22 6.61 -23.82
C GLY A 56 11.15 5.64 -23.29
N THR A 57 9.92 6.11 -23.04
CA THR A 57 8.74 5.24 -22.85
C THR A 57 7.86 5.29 -24.08
N GLY A 58 7.10 4.21 -24.34
CA GLY A 58 6.18 4.17 -25.46
C GLY A 58 5.03 5.17 -25.31
N VAL A 59 4.53 5.69 -26.45
CA VAL A 59 3.33 6.53 -26.49
C VAL A 59 2.10 5.63 -26.57
N LEU A 60 1.37 5.52 -25.45
CA LEU A 60 0.17 4.67 -25.33
C LEU A 60 -1.12 5.42 -25.66
N SER A 61 -1.08 6.76 -25.72
CA SER A 61 -2.19 7.61 -26.13
C SER A 61 -1.68 8.97 -26.61
N ARG A 62 -2.39 9.55 -27.61
CA ARG A 62 -2.13 10.93 -28.05
C ARG A 62 -2.61 11.98 -27.02
N ASN A 63 -3.53 11.61 -26.13
CA ASN A 63 -3.94 12.45 -25.01
C ASN A 63 -2.97 12.27 -23.85
N THR A 64 -2.31 13.34 -23.43
CA THR A 64 -1.25 13.31 -22.38
C THR A 64 -1.74 12.73 -21.06
N LEU A 65 -2.94 13.10 -20.60
CA LEU A 65 -3.51 12.56 -19.37
C LEU A 65 -3.82 11.07 -19.50
N GLN A 66 -4.39 10.66 -20.64
CA GLN A 66 -4.70 9.26 -20.89
C GLN A 66 -3.42 8.42 -21.03
N ASN A 67 -2.38 8.99 -21.65
CA ASN A 67 -1.08 8.34 -21.77
C ASN A 67 -0.47 8.03 -20.39
N ILE A 68 -0.42 9.00 -19.49
CA ILE A 68 0.11 8.79 -18.14
C ILE A 68 -0.77 7.85 -17.31
N LYS A 69 -2.09 7.85 -17.51
CA LYS A 69 -3.00 6.87 -16.88
C LYS A 69 -2.70 5.44 -17.33
N TYR A 70 -2.42 5.22 -18.60
CA TYR A 70 -2.03 3.89 -19.09
C TYR A 70 -0.70 3.43 -18.50
N HIS A 71 0.30 4.30 -18.44
CA HIS A 71 1.57 4.00 -17.77
C HIS A 71 1.38 3.70 -16.28
N PHE A 72 0.45 4.40 -15.60
CA PHE A 72 0.10 4.10 -14.22
C PHE A 72 -0.44 2.68 -14.05
N VAL A 73 -1.37 2.24 -14.91
CA VAL A 73 -1.92 0.87 -14.87
C VAL A 73 -0.82 -0.17 -15.11
N VAL A 74 0.04 0.05 -16.11
CA VAL A 74 1.17 -0.85 -16.40
C VAL A 74 2.10 -0.95 -15.20
N THR A 75 2.52 0.18 -14.65
CA THR A 75 3.42 0.22 -13.48
C THR A 75 2.78 -0.44 -12.26
N THR A 76 1.50 -0.18 -11.99
CA THR A 76 0.76 -0.82 -10.89
C THR A 76 0.74 -2.33 -11.05
N ALA A 77 0.47 -2.82 -12.27
CA ALA A 77 0.45 -4.24 -12.57
C ALA A 77 1.83 -4.90 -12.39
N MET A 78 2.90 -4.22 -12.79
CA MET A 78 4.28 -4.70 -12.61
C MET A 78 4.67 -4.73 -11.13
N ILE A 79 4.47 -3.63 -10.39
CA ILE A 79 4.73 -3.57 -8.94
C ILE A 79 4.00 -4.69 -8.22
N THR A 80 2.72 -4.92 -8.53
CA THR A 80 1.91 -5.97 -7.90
C THR A 80 2.58 -7.33 -8.07
N ARG A 81 2.99 -7.69 -9.28
CA ARG A 81 3.62 -8.98 -9.58
C ARG A 81 5.00 -9.14 -8.93
N TYR A 82 5.80 -8.08 -8.93
CA TYR A 82 7.09 -8.07 -8.26
C TYR A 82 6.94 -8.24 -6.75
N CYS A 83 5.92 -7.61 -6.14
CA CYS A 83 5.66 -7.77 -4.70
C CYS A 83 5.16 -9.18 -4.36
N ILE A 84 4.30 -9.79 -5.20
CA ILE A 84 3.86 -11.19 -5.03
C ILE A 84 5.07 -12.14 -5.13
N ASP A 85 5.93 -11.95 -6.12
CA ASP A 85 7.19 -12.72 -6.25
C ASP A 85 8.14 -12.48 -5.07
N GLY A 86 8.07 -11.31 -4.42
CA GLY A 86 8.76 -10.99 -3.17
C GLY A 86 8.10 -11.53 -1.90
N GLY A 87 7.00 -12.28 -2.03
CA GLY A 87 6.31 -12.96 -0.91
C GLY A 87 5.11 -12.20 -0.33
N LEU A 88 4.67 -11.09 -0.95
CA LEU A 88 3.41 -10.46 -0.55
C LEU A 88 2.24 -11.38 -0.92
N GLU A 89 1.28 -11.51 0.00
CA GLU A 89 0.10 -12.34 -0.21
C GLU A 89 -0.68 -11.84 -1.46
N PRO A 90 -1.01 -12.74 -2.44
CA PRO A 90 -1.57 -12.35 -3.73
C PRO A 90 -2.86 -11.54 -3.63
N GLU A 91 -3.81 -11.96 -2.81
CA GLU A 91 -5.10 -11.28 -2.65
C GLU A 91 -4.91 -9.86 -2.06
N GLN A 92 -3.98 -9.70 -1.12
CA GLN A 92 -3.63 -8.39 -0.57
C GLN A 92 -3.02 -7.48 -1.64
N ALA A 93 -2.13 -8.03 -2.48
CA ALA A 93 -1.48 -7.29 -3.55
C ALA A 93 -2.49 -6.86 -4.62
N TYR A 94 -3.40 -7.76 -5.04
CA TYR A 94 -4.44 -7.45 -6.02
C TYR A 94 -5.43 -6.40 -5.50
N ARG A 95 -5.91 -6.52 -4.27
CA ARG A 95 -6.81 -5.51 -3.68
C ARG A 95 -6.17 -4.12 -3.61
N LEU A 96 -4.87 -4.05 -3.34
CA LEU A 96 -4.16 -2.78 -3.32
C LEU A 96 -4.02 -2.21 -4.73
N SER A 97 -3.73 -3.06 -5.72
CA SER A 97 -3.72 -2.71 -7.14
C SER A 97 -5.06 -2.13 -7.60
N ASP A 98 -6.14 -2.85 -7.34
CA ASP A 98 -7.50 -2.44 -7.72
C ASP A 98 -7.87 -1.10 -7.08
N PHE A 99 -7.56 -0.93 -5.78
CA PHE A 99 -7.80 0.33 -5.07
C PHE A 99 -7.11 1.51 -5.77
N TYR A 100 -5.84 1.38 -6.15
CA TYR A 100 -5.11 2.47 -6.78
C TYR A 100 -5.55 2.73 -8.22
N ILE A 101 -5.88 1.69 -8.98
CA ILE A 101 -6.38 1.85 -10.35
C ILE A 101 -7.75 2.55 -10.35
N LEU A 102 -8.68 2.15 -9.47
CA LEU A 102 -9.97 2.83 -9.32
C LEU A 102 -9.83 4.29 -8.84
N LYS A 103 -8.88 4.55 -7.94
CA LYS A 103 -8.60 5.91 -7.48
C LYS A 103 -8.02 6.77 -8.61
N MET A 104 -7.19 6.20 -9.48
CA MET A 104 -6.61 6.89 -10.64
C MET A 104 -7.68 7.33 -11.65
N ASP A 105 -8.77 6.61 -11.77
CA ASP A 105 -9.87 6.96 -12.70
C ASP A 105 -10.40 8.37 -12.44
N ASN A 106 -10.45 8.78 -11.17
CA ASN A 106 -10.92 10.10 -10.76
C ASN A 106 -9.88 11.23 -10.93
N CYS A 107 -8.65 10.92 -11.33
CA CYS A 107 -7.64 11.92 -11.59
C CYS A 107 -7.93 12.67 -12.90
N SER A 108 -7.92 14.00 -12.86
CA SER A 108 -8.18 14.90 -13.99
C SER A 108 -6.93 15.62 -14.51
N THR A 109 -5.79 15.47 -13.83
CA THR A 109 -4.53 16.09 -14.23
C THR A 109 -3.37 15.10 -14.14
N VAL A 110 -2.31 15.32 -14.94
CA VAL A 110 -1.06 14.55 -14.90
C VAL A 110 -0.45 14.57 -13.50
N ARG A 111 -0.47 15.74 -12.82
CA ARG A 111 0.08 15.87 -11.47
C ARG A 111 -0.65 15.00 -10.44
N GLN A 112 -1.98 14.94 -10.50
CA GLN A 112 -2.76 14.05 -9.63
C GLN A 112 -2.40 12.57 -9.83
N VAL A 113 -2.19 12.15 -11.08
CA VAL A 113 -1.76 10.77 -11.38
C VAL A 113 -0.36 10.50 -10.84
N ALA A 114 0.58 11.46 -10.98
CA ALA A 114 1.93 11.36 -10.43
C ALA A 114 1.93 11.27 -8.90
N ASP A 115 1.19 12.13 -8.22
CA ASP A 115 1.08 12.10 -6.75
C ASP A 115 0.49 10.77 -6.27
N LEU A 116 -0.50 10.24 -7.00
CA LEU A 116 -1.09 8.93 -6.71
C LEU A 116 -0.10 7.79 -6.95
N HIS A 117 0.72 7.87 -8.00
CA HIS A 117 1.81 6.90 -8.24
C HIS A 117 2.81 6.90 -7.08
N HIS A 118 3.16 8.07 -6.56
CA HIS A 118 4.06 8.18 -5.40
C HIS A 118 3.43 7.58 -4.14
N GLU A 119 2.13 7.77 -3.90
CA GLU A 119 1.42 7.14 -2.79
C GLU A 119 1.43 5.60 -2.95
N MET A 120 1.06 5.10 -4.12
CA MET A 120 1.03 3.67 -4.45
C MET A 120 2.39 3.00 -4.26
N ALA A 121 3.45 3.57 -4.84
CA ALA A 121 4.79 3.00 -4.74
C ALA A 121 5.28 2.90 -3.28
N LYS A 122 5.02 3.94 -2.47
CA LYS A 122 5.36 3.93 -1.04
C LYS A 122 4.55 2.90 -0.26
N ASP A 123 3.26 2.74 -0.56
CA ASP A 123 2.40 1.77 0.13
C ASP A 123 2.82 0.33 -0.16
N PHE A 124 3.08 0.00 -1.43
CA PHE A 124 3.62 -1.32 -1.78
C PHE A 124 4.98 -1.57 -1.12
N THR A 125 5.88 -0.60 -1.18
CA THR A 125 7.21 -0.71 -0.54
C THR A 125 7.08 -0.90 0.97
N GLY A 126 6.20 -0.15 1.64
CA GLY A 126 5.92 -0.30 3.06
C GLY A 126 5.41 -1.70 3.43
N LYS A 127 4.54 -2.28 2.59
CA LYS A 127 4.09 -3.68 2.77
C LYS A 127 5.24 -4.68 2.62
N MET A 128 6.15 -4.47 1.67
CA MET A 128 7.31 -5.33 1.50
C MET A 128 8.31 -5.23 2.67
N VAL A 129 8.48 -4.04 3.26
CA VAL A 129 9.25 -3.87 4.50
C VAL A 129 8.65 -4.68 5.64
N LEU A 130 7.31 -4.62 5.80
CA LEU A 130 6.60 -5.40 6.81
C LEU A 130 6.71 -6.91 6.54
N GLN A 131 6.58 -7.33 5.27
CA GLN A 131 6.72 -8.72 4.86
C GLN A 131 8.11 -9.27 5.20
N LYS A 132 9.18 -8.51 4.92
CA LYS A 132 10.55 -8.90 5.31
C LYS A 132 10.71 -9.04 6.82
N LYS A 133 10.15 -8.10 7.59
CA LYS A 133 10.16 -8.21 9.06
C LYS A 133 9.42 -9.45 9.53
N SER A 134 8.29 -9.81 8.89
CA SER A 134 7.55 -11.02 9.23
C SER A 134 8.31 -12.30 8.88
N SER A 135 9.12 -12.31 7.82
CA SER A 135 9.97 -13.47 7.49
C SER A 135 11.12 -13.71 8.48
N ILE A 136 11.48 -12.71 9.28
CA ILE A 136 12.46 -12.80 10.38
C ILE A 136 11.76 -13.23 11.69
N LEU A 137 10.43 -13.11 11.76
CA LEU A 137 9.64 -13.47 12.93
C LEU A 137 9.55 -14.99 13.09
N SER A 138 9.47 -15.44 14.32
CA SER A 138 9.15 -16.86 14.57
C SER A 138 7.75 -17.19 14.05
N LYS A 139 7.56 -18.40 13.52
CA LYS A 139 6.28 -18.85 12.95
C LYS A 139 5.05 -18.49 13.80
N PRO A 140 5.04 -18.66 15.14
CA PRO A 140 3.90 -18.25 15.95
C PRO A 140 3.61 -16.74 15.92
N VAL A 141 4.65 -15.93 15.86
CA VAL A 141 4.48 -14.45 15.81
C VAL A 141 3.92 -14.02 14.46
N THR A 142 4.38 -14.63 13.36
CA THR A 142 3.79 -14.40 12.03
C THR A 142 2.30 -14.75 12.02
N GLN A 143 1.93 -15.92 12.53
CA GLN A 143 0.54 -16.35 12.65
C GLN A 143 -0.31 -15.35 13.48
N CYS A 144 0.23 -14.83 14.58
CA CYS A 144 -0.47 -13.80 15.36
C CYS A 144 -0.69 -12.51 14.56
N VAL A 145 0.34 -12.06 13.85
CA VAL A 145 0.26 -10.86 13.01
C VAL A 145 -0.81 -11.02 11.94
N ASP A 146 -0.81 -12.13 11.22
CA ASP A 146 -1.79 -12.45 10.18
C ASP A 146 -3.22 -12.51 10.75
N TYR A 147 -3.39 -13.16 11.90
CA TYR A 147 -4.68 -13.21 12.59
C TYR A 147 -5.18 -11.82 12.99
N ILE A 148 -4.30 -10.97 13.54
CA ILE A 148 -4.65 -9.60 13.94
C ILE A 148 -5.10 -8.78 12.73
N TYR A 149 -4.39 -8.84 11.60
CA TYR A 149 -4.77 -8.13 10.39
C TYR A 149 -6.12 -8.62 9.82
N SER A 150 -6.32 -9.93 9.78
CA SER A 150 -7.56 -10.53 9.25
C SER A 150 -8.78 -10.21 10.10
N ASN A 151 -8.59 -10.05 11.43
CA ASN A 151 -9.66 -9.85 12.39
C ASN A 151 -9.65 -8.45 13.03
N ILE A 152 -9.02 -7.46 12.40
CA ILE A 152 -8.79 -6.12 12.97
C ILE A 152 -10.08 -5.39 13.37
N LYS A 153 -11.20 -5.77 12.75
CA LYS A 153 -12.54 -5.23 13.04
C LYS A 153 -13.17 -5.84 14.28
N GLU A 154 -12.64 -6.93 14.80
CA GLU A 154 -13.20 -7.69 15.88
C GLU A 154 -12.48 -7.40 17.21
N ARG A 155 -13.07 -7.88 18.30
CA ARG A 155 -12.40 -7.90 19.59
C ARG A 155 -11.41 -9.06 19.60
N ILE A 156 -10.12 -8.76 19.58
CA ILE A 156 -9.05 -9.75 19.61
C ILE A 156 -8.46 -9.80 21.01
N THR A 157 -8.38 -11.01 21.58
CA THR A 157 -7.75 -11.26 22.89
C THR A 157 -6.48 -12.10 22.71
N ILE A 158 -5.64 -12.12 23.76
CA ILE A 158 -4.45 -12.98 23.79
C ILE A 158 -4.88 -14.47 23.79
N ALA A 159 -6.00 -14.77 24.40
CA ALA A 159 -6.56 -16.13 24.42
C ALA A 159 -6.93 -16.62 23.01
N ASP A 160 -7.51 -15.73 22.16
CA ASP A 160 -7.84 -16.08 20.76
C ASP A 160 -6.58 -16.41 19.97
N LEU A 161 -5.53 -15.64 20.14
CA LEU A 161 -4.24 -15.85 19.49
C LEU A 161 -3.53 -17.11 20.02
N ALA A 162 -3.63 -17.39 21.30
CA ALA A 162 -3.10 -18.60 21.93
C ALA A 162 -3.81 -19.86 21.39
N ALA A 163 -5.15 -19.81 21.30
CA ALA A 163 -5.94 -20.87 20.70
C ALA A 163 -5.59 -21.09 19.22
N TYR A 164 -5.44 -20.01 18.45
CA TYR A 164 -5.10 -20.06 17.03
C TYR A 164 -3.71 -20.63 16.76
N THR A 165 -2.72 -20.30 17.60
CA THR A 165 -1.33 -20.76 17.44
C THR A 165 -1.05 -22.10 18.13
N GLY A 166 -1.97 -22.59 18.96
CA GLY A 166 -1.77 -23.80 19.78
C GLY A 166 -0.76 -23.63 20.92
N LEU A 167 -0.51 -22.39 21.35
CA LEU A 167 0.48 -22.07 22.38
C LEU A 167 -0.18 -21.52 23.63
N SER A 168 0.52 -21.56 24.79
CA SER A 168 0.03 -20.87 25.98
C SER A 168 0.16 -19.35 25.86
N GLU A 169 -0.78 -18.61 26.45
CA GLU A 169 -0.79 -17.14 26.44
C GLU A 169 0.51 -16.52 26.97
N SER A 170 1.06 -17.09 28.03
CA SER A 170 2.31 -16.62 28.62
C SER A 170 3.52 -16.81 27.70
N TYR A 171 3.62 -17.97 27.05
CA TYR A 171 4.68 -18.24 26.11
C TYR A 171 4.56 -17.33 24.87
N LEU A 172 3.36 -17.23 24.31
CA LEU A 172 3.07 -16.41 23.15
C LEU A 172 3.39 -14.93 23.39
N SER A 173 2.96 -14.39 24.55
CA SER A 173 3.21 -12.99 24.94
C SER A 173 4.71 -12.71 25.05
N ARG A 174 5.49 -13.64 25.62
CA ARG A 174 6.94 -13.51 25.72
C ARG A 174 7.61 -13.51 24.36
N VAL A 175 7.29 -14.49 23.50
CA VAL A 175 7.91 -14.63 22.19
C VAL A 175 7.53 -13.47 21.28
N PHE A 176 6.28 -13.01 21.33
CA PHE A 176 5.81 -11.86 20.58
C PHE A 176 6.58 -10.58 20.97
N LYS A 177 6.70 -10.31 22.27
CA LYS A 177 7.46 -9.16 22.77
C LYS A 177 8.95 -9.24 22.44
N GLN A 178 9.55 -10.43 22.48
CA GLN A 178 10.95 -10.64 22.07
C GLN A 178 11.19 -10.36 20.58
N ASN A 179 10.23 -10.74 19.72
CA ASN A 179 10.36 -10.55 18.28
C ASN A 179 10.01 -9.13 17.81
N LEU A 180 8.99 -8.51 18.40
CA LEU A 180 8.45 -7.23 17.93
C LEU A 180 8.75 -6.05 18.86
N GLY A 181 9.29 -6.29 20.05
CA GLY A 181 9.62 -5.25 21.02
C GLY A 181 8.42 -4.69 21.78
N VAL A 182 7.18 -5.02 21.39
CA VAL A 182 5.94 -4.49 21.97
C VAL A 182 5.03 -5.63 22.44
N SER A 183 4.11 -5.35 23.37
CA SER A 183 3.13 -6.35 23.80
C SER A 183 2.10 -6.62 22.70
N ILE A 184 1.49 -7.82 22.72
CA ILE A 184 0.39 -8.18 21.81
C ILE A 184 -0.74 -7.16 21.88
N SER A 185 -1.13 -6.75 23.10
CA SER A 185 -2.23 -5.80 23.30
C SER A 185 -1.92 -4.42 22.73
N ASP A 186 -0.68 -3.95 22.89
CA ASP A 186 -0.26 -2.66 22.33
C ASP A 186 -0.17 -2.73 20.80
N TYR A 187 0.32 -3.83 20.27
CA TYR A 187 0.35 -4.06 18.82
C TYR A 187 -1.05 -4.04 18.20
N ILE A 188 -2.02 -4.73 18.82
CA ILE A 188 -3.42 -4.70 18.38
C ILE A 188 -3.97 -3.27 18.41
N ARG A 189 -3.73 -2.51 19.49
CA ARG A 189 -4.16 -1.12 19.59
C ARG A 189 -3.53 -0.25 18.50
N GLU A 190 -2.23 -0.36 18.31
CA GLU A 190 -1.49 0.37 17.27
C GLU A 190 -2.09 0.11 15.89
N LYS A 191 -2.34 -1.15 15.52
CA LYS A 191 -2.91 -1.50 14.21
C LYS A 191 -4.36 -1.04 14.04
N LYS A 192 -5.16 -1.05 15.10
CA LYS A 192 -6.51 -0.45 15.07
C LYS A 192 -6.44 1.07 14.90
N ILE A 193 -5.51 1.75 15.57
CA ILE A 193 -5.34 3.21 15.41
C ILE A 193 -4.82 3.55 14.01
N GLU A 194 -3.87 2.79 13.47
CA GLU A 194 -3.41 2.93 12.09
C GLU A 194 -4.59 2.84 11.10
N LYS A 195 -5.47 1.85 11.25
CA LYS A 195 -6.68 1.74 10.45
C LYS A 195 -7.64 2.91 10.65
N ALA A 196 -7.78 3.38 11.90
CA ALA A 196 -8.62 4.55 12.23
C ALA A 196 -8.10 5.83 11.56
N THR A 197 -6.78 6.05 11.51
CA THR A 197 -6.20 7.22 10.82
C THR A 197 -6.54 7.22 9.34
N HIS A 198 -6.52 6.06 8.68
CA HIS A 198 -6.95 5.94 7.29
C HIS A 198 -8.44 6.26 7.12
N LEU A 199 -9.31 5.71 7.98
CA LEU A 199 -10.74 5.99 7.92
C LEU A 199 -11.05 7.48 8.17
N LEU A 200 -10.33 8.13 9.09
CA LEU A 200 -10.51 9.55 9.36
C LEU A 200 -10.03 10.44 8.23
N LYS A 201 -9.00 10.02 7.49
CA LYS A 201 -8.46 10.76 6.34
C LYS A 201 -9.33 10.66 5.10
N TYR A 202 -9.91 9.49 4.85
CA TYR A 202 -10.47 9.14 3.55
C TYR A 202 -11.97 8.78 3.61
N SER A 203 -12.63 9.00 4.74
CA SER A 203 -14.07 8.82 4.85
C SER A 203 -14.71 9.85 5.76
N ASP A 204 -15.98 10.14 5.50
CA ASP A 204 -16.85 11.02 6.31
C ASP A 204 -17.53 10.31 7.47
N LYS A 205 -17.23 9.01 7.68
CA LYS A 205 -17.89 8.19 8.71
C LYS A 205 -17.81 8.84 10.09
N PRO A 206 -18.91 8.88 10.86
CA PRO A 206 -18.90 9.37 12.23
C PRO A 206 -17.84 8.70 13.09
N ILE A 207 -17.28 9.44 14.04
CA ILE A 207 -16.22 8.92 14.94
C ILE A 207 -16.72 7.72 15.74
N ILE A 208 -18.00 7.73 16.15
CA ILE A 208 -18.62 6.60 16.85
C ILE A 208 -18.66 5.35 15.97
N ASP A 209 -18.95 5.49 14.68
CA ASP A 209 -19.01 4.36 13.75
C ASP A 209 -17.62 3.76 13.51
N ILE A 210 -16.57 4.60 13.44
CA ILE A 210 -15.19 4.13 13.35
C ILE A 210 -14.79 3.38 14.62
N ALA A 211 -15.15 3.88 15.80
CA ALA A 211 -14.90 3.20 17.07
C ALA A 211 -15.59 1.83 17.14
N ASN A 212 -16.86 1.76 16.74
CA ASN A 212 -17.65 0.52 16.68
C ASN A 212 -17.09 -0.44 15.64
N TYR A 213 -16.75 0.04 14.43
CA TYR A 213 -16.18 -0.76 13.35
C TYR A 213 -14.86 -1.43 13.74
N LEU A 214 -14.07 -0.78 14.61
CA LEU A 214 -12.82 -1.31 15.12
C LEU A 214 -12.97 -2.00 16.49
N SER A 215 -14.22 -2.26 16.92
CA SER A 215 -14.55 -2.95 18.19
C SER A 215 -13.86 -2.36 19.42
N PHE A 216 -13.84 -1.04 19.52
CA PHE A 216 -13.51 -0.38 20.78
C PHE A 216 -14.71 -0.48 21.74
N SER A 217 -14.43 -0.64 23.03
CA SER A 217 -15.47 -0.80 24.06
C SER A 217 -16.41 0.41 24.21
N SER A 218 -15.94 1.59 23.82
CA SER A 218 -16.71 2.84 23.78
C SER A 218 -16.02 3.88 22.93
N GLN A 219 -16.78 4.90 22.48
CA GLN A 219 -16.20 6.06 21.79
C GLN A 219 -15.18 6.79 22.65
N SER A 220 -15.45 6.94 23.95
CA SER A 220 -14.51 7.60 24.88
C SER A 220 -13.19 6.85 25.00
N HIS A 221 -13.23 5.52 25.08
CA HIS A 221 -12.04 4.68 25.10
C HIS A 221 -11.27 4.79 23.78
N PHE A 222 -11.97 4.78 22.63
CA PHE A 222 -11.35 5.02 21.33
C PHE A 222 -10.63 6.37 21.27
N ILE A 223 -11.29 7.47 21.69
CA ILE A 223 -10.72 8.82 21.67
C ILE A 223 -9.43 8.86 22.50
N GLN A 224 -9.47 8.32 23.73
CA GLN A 224 -8.33 8.28 24.62
C GLN A 224 -7.13 7.52 24.03
N ILE A 225 -7.37 6.33 23.48
CA ILE A 225 -6.32 5.52 22.85
C ILE A 225 -5.80 6.19 21.59
N PHE A 226 -6.69 6.74 20.74
CA PHE A 226 -6.30 7.44 19.54
C PHE A 226 -5.40 8.65 19.83
N GLU A 227 -5.77 9.45 20.84
CA GLU A 227 -4.99 10.62 21.25
C GLU A 227 -3.63 10.22 21.82
N SER A 228 -3.54 9.13 22.58
CA SER A 228 -2.27 8.64 23.13
C SER A 228 -1.27 8.21 22.04
N PHE A 229 -1.76 7.69 20.92
CA PHE A 229 -0.91 7.25 19.79
C PHE A 229 -0.57 8.37 18.80
N THR A 230 -1.49 9.32 18.58
CA THR A 230 -1.36 10.30 17.49
C THR A 230 -1.08 11.72 17.98
N GLY A 231 -1.21 11.98 19.28
CA GLY A 231 -1.11 13.31 19.89
C GLY A 231 -2.31 14.23 19.58
N LEU A 232 -3.33 13.74 18.86
CA LEU A 232 -4.52 14.51 18.48
C LEU A 232 -5.79 13.70 18.75
N THR A 233 -6.87 14.40 19.14
CA THR A 233 -8.18 13.74 19.16
C THR A 233 -8.61 13.35 17.73
N PRO A 234 -9.45 12.31 17.54
CA PRO A 234 -9.92 11.90 16.22
C PRO A 234 -10.56 13.04 15.41
N LYS A 235 -11.29 13.95 16.09
CA LYS A 235 -11.87 15.14 15.44
C LYS A 235 -10.79 16.08 14.92
N LYS A 236 -9.84 16.48 15.77
CA LYS A 236 -8.72 17.35 15.37
C LYS A 236 -7.86 16.70 14.27
N TYR A 237 -7.70 15.39 14.34
CA TYR A 237 -6.97 14.63 13.32
C TYR A 237 -7.69 14.68 11.98
N ARG A 238 -9.01 14.46 11.95
CA ARG A 238 -9.84 14.61 10.76
C ARG A 238 -9.77 16.03 10.21
N ASP A 239 -10.03 17.04 11.01
CA ASP A 239 -10.04 18.43 10.59
C ASP A 239 -8.70 18.84 9.93
N ARG A 240 -7.59 18.25 10.37
CA ARG A 240 -6.25 18.54 9.85
C ARG A 240 -5.87 17.74 8.61
N TYR A 241 -6.31 16.49 8.50
CA TYR A 241 -5.80 15.55 7.50
C TYR A 241 -6.87 14.98 6.55
N TYR A 242 -8.12 15.36 6.71
CA TYR A 242 -9.19 14.90 5.83
C TYR A 242 -8.92 15.34 4.41
N LYS A 243 -8.92 14.38 3.49
CA LYS A 243 -8.84 14.62 2.06
C LYS A 243 -10.20 14.28 1.47
N SER A 244 -10.99 15.32 1.14
CA SER A 244 -12.19 15.09 0.31
C SER A 244 -11.75 14.36 -0.95
N MET A 245 -12.45 13.29 -1.29
CA MET A 245 -12.21 12.55 -2.54
C MET A 245 -12.94 13.19 -3.75
N TRP A 246 -13.37 14.46 -3.61
CA TRP A 246 -14.05 15.22 -4.68
C TRP A 246 -13.27 16.45 -5.08
#